data_d4eee90a619b24cec8f2594f0489a3c5
#
_entry.id   d4eee90a619b24cec8f2594f0489a3c5
#
_cell.length_a   1.000
_cell.length_b   1.000
_cell.length_c   1.000
_cell.angle_alpha   90.00
_cell.angle_beta   90.00
_cell.angle_gamma   90.00
#
_symmetry.space_group_name_H-M   'P 1'
#
loop_
_entity.id
_entity.type
_entity.pdbx_description
1 polymer ?
#
loop_
_entity_poly.entity_id
_entity_poly.type
_entity_poly.pdbx_seq_one_letter_code
_entity_poly.pdbx_strand_id
1 'polypeptide(L)'
;MELQLVNERRRGPYAAKRLSEFAERCRRGGLAVTPQRLAIIKALLGSGEHPRADAIFAEVRQEHPHISLATVHRTLETLCDIGEARKVTMLHDSARYDGNITPHHHVVCVKCRRIRDIEIPELDRVLQGRSELGEFTVLGSSLEIQALCESCESDRAQAILGKDSPGKKASRGKIRRAPRR
;
A
#
# COMPACT_ATOMS: atom_id res chain seq x y z
N MET A 1 7.49 -1.76 24.24
CA MET A 1 6.42 -2.06 23.26
C MET A 1 7.09 -2.20 21.91
N GLU A 2 7.28 -3.41 21.45
CA GLU A 2 8.02 -3.69 20.22
C GLU A 2 6.99 -3.85 19.09
N LEU A 3 6.93 -2.87 18.19
CA LEU A 3 6.07 -2.91 17.01
C LEU A 3 6.66 -3.94 16.03
N GLN A 4 6.00 -5.06 15.84
CA GLN A 4 6.45 -6.08 14.90
C GLN A 4 5.96 -5.75 13.48
N LEU A 5 6.91 -5.57 12.56
CA LEU A 5 6.61 -5.43 11.13
C LEU A 5 6.21 -6.79 10.56
N VAL A 6 5.00 -6.89 10.00
CA VAL A 6 4.38 -8.17 9.58
C VAL A 6 4.79 -8.63 8.17
N ASN A 7 5.68 -7.93 7.50
CA ASN A 7 5.93 -8.07 6.06
C ASN A 7 6.51 -9.43 5.59
N GLU A 8 7.04 -10.27 6.50
CA GLU A 8 7.66 -11.55 6.11
C GLU A 8 6.67 -12.71 5.97
N ARG A 9 5.47 -12.61 6.54
CA ARG A 9 4.47 -13.69 6.53
C ARG A 9 3.73 -13.88 5.20
N ARG A 10 3.88 -12.97 4.23
CA ARG A 10 3.13 -12.98 2.98
C ARG A 10 3.76 -13.82 1.86
N ARG A 11 4.97 -14.34 2.02
CA ARG A 11 5.69 -15.08 0.98
C ARG A 11 5.61 -16.59 1.20
N GLY A 12 5.36 -17.33 0.12
CA GLY A 12 5.44 -18.80 0.13
C GLY A 12 4.19 -19.50 0.69
N PRO A 13 4.29 -20.26 1.78
CA PRO A 13 3.22 -21.14 2.27
C PRO A 13 1.90 -20.42 2.57
N TYR A 14 1.96 -19.17 3.07
CA TYR A 14 0.78 -18.36 3.33
C TYR A 14 0.03 -18.02 2.04
N ALA A 15 0.75 -17.56 1.02
CA ALA A 15 0.13 -17.22 -0.27
C ALA A 15 -0.50 -18.45 -0.94
N ALA A 16 0.17 -19.61 -0.89
CA ALA A 16 -0.36 -20.87 -1.43
C ALA A 16 -1.65 -21.30 -0.70
N LYS A 17 -1.65 -21.26 0.64
CA LYS A 17 -2.83 -21.53 1.45
C LYS A 17 -3.97 -20.57 1.11
N ARG A 18 -3.71 -19.26 1.05
CA ARG A 18 -4.70 -18.24 0.70
C ARG A 18 -5.30 -18.45 -0.69
N LEU A 19 -4.49 -18.84 -1.68
CA LEU A 19 -4.98 -19.15 -3.03
C LEU A 19 -5.91 -20.35 -3.06
N SER A 20 -5.60 -21.43 -2.34
CA SER A 20 -6.47 -22.60 -2.25
C SER A 20 -7.79 -22.28 -1.55
N GLU A 21 -7.75 -21.55 -0.44
CA GLU A 21 -8.93 -21.09 0.28
C GLU A 21 -9.79 -20.13 -0.54
N PHE A 22 -9.16 -19.24 -1.31
CA PHE A 22 -9.85 -18.33 -2.23
C PHE A 22 -10.64 -19.10 -3.29
N ALA A 23 -10.01 -20.07 -3.96
CA ALA A 23 -10.68 -20.86 -4.97
C ALA A 23 -11.90 -21.61 -4.40
N GLU A 24 -11.79 -22.11 -3.17
CA GLU A 24 -12.89 -22.79 -2.47
C GLU A 24 -14.02 -21.82 -2.11
N ARG A 25 -13.71 -20.62 -1.59
CA ARG A 25 -14.72 -19.59 -1.29
C ARG A 25 -15.43 -19.10 -2.55
N CYS A 26 -14.70 -18.91 -3.66
CA CYS A 26 -15.30 -18.59 -4.94
C CYS A 26 -16.32 -19.63 -5.37
N ARG A 27 -15.97 -20.92 -5.33
CA ARG A 27 -16.90 -22.01 -5.70
C ARG A 27 -18.15 -22.02 -4.84
N ARG A 28 -18.01 -21.88 -3.51
CA ARG A 28 -19.15 -21.82 -2.58
C ARG A 28 -20.03 -20.60 -2.78
N GLY A 29 -19.43 -19.45 -3.12
CA GLY A 29 -20.13 -18.21 -3.41
C GLY A 29 -20.69 -18.10 -4.83
N GLY A 30 -20.59 -19.15 -5.67
CA GLY A 30 -21.03 -19.10 -7.06
C GLY A 30 -20.20 -18.19 -7.97
N LEU A 31 -19.00 -17.77 -7.52
CA LEU A 31 -18.10 -16.93 -8.28
C LEU A 31 -17.17 -17.80 -9.15
N ALA A 32 -17.17 -17.56 -10.46
CA ALA A 32 -16.30 -18.30 -11.37
C ALA A 32 -14.81 -18.07 -11.04
N VAL A 33 -14.06 -19.15 -10.87
CA VAL A 33 -12.61 -19.14 -10.70
C VAL A 33 -11.97 -19.14 -12.09
N THR A 34 -11.64 -17.95 -12.59
CA THR A 34 -10.98 -17.80 -13.90
C THR A 34 -9.46 -17.71 -13.77
N PRO A 35 -8.68 -18.13 -14.79
CA PRO A 35 -7.22 -17.99 -14.75
C PRO A 35 -6.77 -16.56 -14.48
N GLN A 36 -7.42 -15.57 -15.10
CA GLN A 36 -7.11 -14.14 -14.87
C GLN A 36 -7.37 -13.72 -13.43
N ARG A 37 -8.48 -14.16 -12.81
CA ARG A 37 -8.79 -13.85 -11.42
C ARG A 37 -7.79 -14.47 -10.45
N LEU A 38 -7.34 -15.72 -10.73
CA LEU A 38 -6.29 -16.37 -9.96
C LEU A 38 -4.95 -15.65 -10.11
N ALA A 39 -4.59 -15.20 -11.31
CA ALA A 39 -3.36 -14.44 -11.54
C ALA A 39 -3.38 -13.11 -10.77
N ILE A 40 -4.51 -12.39 -10.77
CA ILE A 40 -4.65 -11.11 -10.08
C ILE A 40 -4.51 -11.29 -8.56
N ILE A 41 -5.18 -12.28 -7.95
CA ILE A 41 -5.05 -12.51 -6.51
C ILE A 41 -3.66 -13.03 -6.15
N LYS A 42 -3.04 -13.84 -7.01
CA LYS A 42 -1.66 -14.31 -6.83
C LYS A 42 -0.68 -13.13 -6.82
N ALA A 43 -0.78 -12.20 -7.77
CA ALA A 43 0.02 -10.99 -7.82
C ALA A 43 -0.20 -10.12 -6.57
N LEU A 44 -1.45 -9.92 -6.15
CA LEU A 44 -1.78 -9.18 -4.93
C LEU A 44 -1.16 -9.82 -3.68
N LEU A 45 -1.29 -11.13 -3.51
CA LEU A 45 -0.73 -11.86 -2.37
C LEU A 45 0.81 -11.94 -2.41
N GLY A 46 1.40 -11.95 -3.61
CA GLY A 46 2.85 -11.95 -3.82
C GLY A 46 3.50 -10.59 -3.58
N SER A 47 2.73 -9.51 -3.67
CA SER A 47 3.23 -8.16 -3.41
C SER A 47 3.52 -7.99 -1.92
N GLY A 48 4.75 -7.66 -1.58
CA GLY A 48 5.14 -7.30 -0.20
C GLY A 48 4.73 -5.88 0.20
N GLU A 49 4.14 -5.15 -0.72
CA GLU A 49 3.65 -3.79 -0.58
C GLU A 49 2.15 -3.77 -0.95
N HIS A 50 1.49 -2.67 -0.64
CA HIS A 50 0.09 -2.48 -1.02
C HIS A 50 0.06 -1.95 -2.46
N PRO A 51 -0.05 -2.81 -3.48
CA PRO A 51 0.06 -2.39 -4.87
C PRO A 51 -1.17 -1.61 -5.31
N ARG A 52 -0.98 -0.77 -6.32
CA ARG A 52 -2.05 -0.19 -7.10
C ARG A 52 -2.50 -1.17 -8.19
N ALA A 53 -3.64 -0.92 -8.78
CA ALA A 53 -4.14 -1.76 -9.87
C ALA A 53 -3.24 -1.77 -11.11
N ASP A 54 -2.56 -0.65 -11.41
CA ASP A 54 -1.59 -0.55 -12.51
C ASP A 54 -0.35 -1.43 -12.28
N ALA A 55 0.15 -1.52 -11.05
CA ALA A 55 1.27 -2.40 -10.72
C ALA A 55 0.87 -3.89 -10.86
N ILE A 56 -0.30 -4.28 -10.36
CA ILE A 56 -0.85 -5.64 -10.54
C ILE A 56 -1.07 -5.94 -12.03
N PHE A 57 -1.58 -4.97 -12.79
CA PHE A 57 -1.76 -5.11 -14.23
C PHE A 57 -0.45 -5.37 -14.96
N ALA A 58 0.61 -4.60 -14.63
CA ALA A 58 1.93 -4.75 -15.23
C ALA A 58 2.52 -6.15 -14.98
N GLU A 59 2.32 -6.72 -13.79
CA GLU A 59 2.74 -8.08 -13.43
C GLU A 59 1.92 -9.14 -14.18
N VAL A 60 0.59 -9.08 -14.04
CA VAL A 60 -0.31 -10.10 -14.60
C VAL A 60 -0.28 -10.13 -16.13
N ARG A 61 -0.04 -9.00 -16.78
CA ARG A 61 0.06 -8.91 -18.24
C ARG A 61 1.20 -9.73 -18.83
N GLN A 62 2.23 -10.04 -18.05
CA GLN A 62 3.34 -10.89 -18.51
C GLN A 62 2.87 -12.32 -18.82
N GLU A 63 1.97 -12.88 -18.01
CA GLU A 63 1.40 -14.21 -18.21
C GLU A 63 0.07 -14.17 -19.00
N HIS A 64 -0.65 -13.04 -18.98
CA HIS A 64 -1.95 -12.83 -19.62
C HIS A 64 -1.94 -11.58 -20.53
N PRO A 65 -1.32 -11.62 -21.74
CA PRO A 65 -1.11 -10.43 -22.59
C PRO A 65 -2.40 -9.70 -23.00
N HIS A 66 -3.52 -10.41 -23.05
CA HIS A 66 -4.82 -9.87 -23.44
C HIS A 66 -5.66 -9.31 -22.29
N ILE A 67 -5.13 -9.31 -21.06
CA ILE A 67 -5.86 -8.71 -19.93
C ILE A 67 -5.90 -7.19 -20.09
N SER A 68 -7.00 -6.57 -19.69
CA SER A 68 -7.11 -5.11 -19.66
C SER A 68 -6.97 -4.58 -18.23
N LEU A 69 -6.51 -3.35 -18.07
CA LEU A 69 -6.49 -2.66 -16.77
C LEU A 69 -7.88 -2.58 -16.15
N ALA A 70 -8.92 -2.38 -16.96
CA ALA A 70 -10.32 -2.38 -16.51
C ALA A 70 -10.73 -3.73 -15.91
N THR A 71 -10.25 -4.85 -16.47
CA THR A 71 -10.48 -6.20 -15.91
C THR A 71 -9.81 -6.34 -14.55
N VAL A 72 -8.59 -5.82 -14.39
CA VAL A 72 -7.87 -5.84 -13.10
C VAL A 72 -8.63 -5.03 -12.06
N HIS A 73 -9.03 -3.80 -12.37
CA HIS A 73 -9.84 -2.97 -11.46
C HIS A 73 -11.11 -3.68 -11.02
N ARG A 74 -11.91 -4.16 -11.98
CA ARG A 74 -13.17 -4.86 -11.67
C ARG A 74 -12.94 -6.10 -10.80
N THR A 75 -11.88 -6.84 -11.06
CA THR A 75 -11.55 -8.02 -10.25
C THR A 75 -11.16 -7.63 -8.84
N LEU A 76 -10.33 -6.60 -8.66
CA LEU A 76 -9.92 -6.10 -7.34
C LEU A 76 -11.12 -5.58 -6.53
N GLU A 77 -12.04 -4.84 -7.16
CA GLU A 77 -13.29 -4.43 -6.50
C GLU A 77 -14.12 -5.66 -6.08
N THR A 78 -14.29 -6.64 -6.97
CA THR A 78 -14.97 -7.89 -6.62
C THR A 78 -14.30 -8.61 -5.44
N LEU A 79 -12.95 -8.64 -5.38
CA LEU A 79 -12.21 -9.23 -4.27
C LEU A 79 -12.46 -8.48 -2.95
N CYS A 80 -12.59 -7.16 -3.01
CA CYS A 80 -12.95 -6.35 -1.84
C CYS A 80 -14.38 -6.63 -1.38
N ASP A 81 -15.33 -6.71 -2.31
CA ASP A 81 -16.74 -6.96 -2.01
C ASP A 81 -16.97 -8.31 -1.31
N ILE A 82 -16.18 -9.33 -1.69
CA ILE A 82 -16.26 -10.67 -1.08
C ILE A 82 -15.32 -10.87 0.12
N GLY A 83 -14.62 -9.81 0.56
CA GLY A 83 -13.72 -9.83 1.71
C GLY A 83 -12.39 -10.54 1.49
N GLU A 84 -11.98 -10.77 0.24
CA GLU A 84 -10.69 -11.40 -0.12
C GLU A 84 -9.53 -10.41 -0.26
N ALA A 85 -9.85 -9.15 -0.35
CA ALA A 85 -8.92 -8.03 -0.32
C ALA A 85 -9.52 -6.87 0.45
N ARG A 86 -8.67 -5.90 0.78
CA ARG A 86 -9.10 -4.63 1.35
C ARG A 86 -8.59 -3.49 0.48
N LYS A 87 -9.41 -2.46 0.35
CA LYS A 87 -9.01 -1.21 -0.29
C LYS A 87 -8.45 -0.29 0.79
N VAL A 88 -7.17 0.03 0.68
CA VAL A 88 -6.48 0.98 1.54
C VAL A 88 -6.44 2.31 0.81
N THR A 89 -7.33 3.22 1.21
CA THR A 89 -7.43 4.55 0.60
C THR A 89 -6.66 5.54 1.44
N MET A 90 -5.53 5.99 0.94
CA MET A 90 -4.74 7.05 1.55
C MET A 90 -5.23 8.42 1.07
N LEU A 91 -5.11 9.43 1.94
CA LEU A 91 -5.39 10.82 1.62
C LEU A 91 -4.87 11.20 0.23
N HIS A 92 -5.78 11.48 -0.70
CA HIS A 92 -5.53 12.06 -2.04
C HIS A 92 -4.69 11.23 -3.02
N ASP A 93 -4.55 9.90 -2.81
CA ASP A 93 -3.84 9.03 -3.75
C ASP A 93 -4.78 7.98 -4.37
N SER A 94 -4.32 7.35 -5.46
CA SER A 94 -5.04 6.24 -6.07
C SER A 94 -5.14 5.06 -5.10
N ALA A 95 -6.25 4.34 -5.14
CA ALA A 95 -6.53 3.20 -4.30
C ALA A 95 -5.39 2.17 -4.35
N ARG A 96 -4.98 1.71 -3.18
CA ARG A 96 -4.07 0.59 -3.01
C ARG A 96 -4.85 -0.60 -2.48
N TYR A 97 -4.36 -1.78 -2.76
CA TYR A 97 -5.05 -3.01 -2.39
C TYR A 97 -4.18 -3.84 -1.46
N ASP A 98 -4.83 -4.39 -0.46
CA ASP A 98 -4.21 -5.26 0.52
C ASP A 98 -4.82 -6.67 0.43
N GLY A 99 -3.97 -7.68 0.21
CA GLY A 99 -4.35 -9.09 0.20
C GLY A 99 -4.34 -9.75 1.58
N ASN A 100 -3.90 -9.03 2.63
CA ASN A 100 -3.93 -9.52 3.99
C ASN A 100 -5.28 -9.22 4.64
N ILE A 101 -6.11 -10.23 4.79
CA ILE A 101 -7.43 -10.09 5.41
C ILE A 101 -7.45 -10.31 6.92
N THR A 102 -6.34 -10.76 7.53
CA THR A 102 -6.22 -10.79 9.00
C THR A 102 -6.27 -9.37 9.55
N PRO A 103 -6.85 -9.16 10.73
CA PRO A 103 -6.81 -7.84 11.36
C PRO A 103 -5.37 -7.35 11.54
N HIS A 104 -5.12 -6.13 11.11
CA HIS A 104 -3.84 -5.44 11.25
C HIS A 104 -4.02 -3.96 10.99
N HIS A 105 -2.98 -3.20 11.26
CA HIS A 105 -2.93 -1.75 11.10
C HIS A 105 -1.87 -1.35 10.09
N HIS A 106 -1.82 -0.07 9.71
CA HIS A 106 -0.89 0.43 8.71
C HIS A 106 -0.07 1.61 9.25
N VAL A 107 1.21 1.65 8.92
CA VAL A 107 2.03 2.86 9.01
C VAL A 107 2.34 3.36 7.60
N VAL A 108 2.18 4.65 7.38
CA VAL A 108 2.27 5.30 6.08
C VAL A 108 3.29 6.41 6.11
N CYS A 109 4.25 6.36 5.21
CA CYS A 109 5.16 7.48 5.03
C CYS A 109 4.46 8.64 4.31
N VAL A 110 4.34 9.80 4.96
CA VAL A 110 3.69 10.98 4.38
C VAL A 110 4.42 11.56 3.17
N LYS A 111 5.73 11.25 3.00
CA LYS A 111 6.56 11.75 1.90
C LYS A 111 6.54 10.82 0.69
N CYS A 112 6.93 9.54 0.83
CA CYS A 112 7.04 8.60 -0.29
C CYS A 112 5.84 7.67 -0.44
N ARG A 113 4.86 7.75 0.45
CA ARG A 113 3.63 6.94 0.44
C ARG A 113 3.86 5.43 0.61
N ARG A 114 5.03 5.01 1.08
CA ARG A 114 5.28 3.62 1.45
C ARG A 114 4.37 3.24 2.60
N ILE A 115 3.75 2.07 2.50
CA ILE A 115 2.87 1.49 3.52
C ILE A 115 3.57 0.26 4.09
N ARG A 116 3.41 0.05 5.40
CA ARG A 116 3.81 -1.16 6.10
C ARG A 116 2.69 -1.61 7.02
N ASP A 117 2.50 -2.92 7.09
CA ASP A 117 1.61 -3.52 8.06
C ASP A 117 2.27 -3.54 9.43
N ILE A 118 1.48 -3.27 10.44
CA ILE A 118 1.87 -3.37 11.84
C ILE A 118 0.77 -4.06 12.63
N GLU A 119 1.16 -4.81 13.63
CA GLU A 119 0.26 -5.37 14.64
C GLU A 119 0.40 -4.56 15.92
N ILE A 120 -0.73 -4.21 16.53
CA ILE A 120 -0.81 -3.51 17.81
C ILE A 120 -1.75 -4.30 18.71
N PRO A 121 -1.26 -5.38 19.35
CA PRO A 121 -2.11 -6.31 20.10
C PRO A 121 -2.90 -5.65 21.24
N GLU A 122 -2.38 -4.57 21.82
CA GLU A 122 -3.06 -3.82 22.89
C GLU A 122 -4.30 -3.10 22.34
N LEU A 123 -4.20 -2.51 21.15
CA LEU A 123 -5.34 -1.85 20.50
C LEU A 123 -6.38 -2.87 20.08
N ASP A 124 -5.94 -3.98 19.50
CA ASP A 124 -6.82 -5.08 19.09
C ASP A 124 -7.62 -5.61 20.28
N ARG A 125 -6.99 -5.81 21.44
CA ARG A 125 -7.67 -6.26 22.66
C ARG A 125 -8.75 -5.29 23.14
N VAL A 126 -8.52 -3.99 23.02
CA VAL A 126 -9.52 -2.97 23.42
C VAL A 126 -10.76 -3.03 22.51
N LEU A 127 -10.58 -3.36 21.24
CA LEU A 127 -11.64 -3.37 20.22
C LEU A 127 -12.33 -4.74 20.09
N GLN A 128 -11.60 -5.84 20.28
CA GLN A 128 -12.12 -7.21 20.17
C GLN A 128 -13.22 -7.55 21.17
N GLY A 129 -13.27 -6.86 22.32
CA GLY A 129 -14.33 -7.05 23.32
C GLY A 129 -15.61 -6.26 23.03
N ARG A 130 -15.65 -5.47 21.96
CA ARG A 130 -16.78 -4.60 21.64
C ARG A 130 -17.43 -5.04 20.33
N SER A 131 -18.46 -5.85 20.41
CA SER A 131 -19.28 -6.25 19.27
C SER A 131 -20.19 -5.12 18.79
N GLU A 132 -20.46 -4.14 19.65
CA GLU A 132 -21.41 -3.06 19.40
C GLU A 132 -20.85 -1.71 19.84
N LEU A 133 -21.12 -0.67 19.05
CA LEU A 133 -20.88 0.72 19.38
C LEU A 133 -22.21 1.48 19.17
N GLY A 134 -23.01 1.60 20.24
CA GLY A 134 -24.36 2.13 20.16
C GLY A 134 -25.24 1.24 19.26
N GLU A 135 -25.75 1.79 18.17
CA GLU A 135 -26.58 1.08 17.19
C GLU A 135 -25.77 0.36 16.07
N PHE A 136 -24.42 0.43 16.14
CA PHE A 136 -23.54 -0.14 15.12
C PHE A 136 -22.97 -1.48 15.56
N THR A 137 -23.02 -2.47 14.66
CA THR A 137 -22.29 -3.72 14.81
C THR A 137 -20.86 -3.54 14.31
N VAL A 138 -19.86 -3.82 15.14
CA VAL A 138 -18.44 -3.69 14.77
C VAL A 138 -18.05 -4.86 13.86
N LEU A 139 -17.70 -4.57 12.61
CA LEU A 139 -17.24 -5.57 11.64
C LEU A 139 -15.71 -5.69 11.59
N GLY A 140 -14.99 -4.71 12.12
CA GLY A 140 -13.54 -4.68 12.15
C GLY A 140 -12.99 -3.31 12.49
N SER A 141 -11.70 -3.25 12.72
CA SER A 141 -10.99 -2.00 13.02
C SER A 141 -9.69 -1.93 12.23
N SER A 142 -9.29 -0.73 11.84
CA SER A 142 -8.00 -0.45 11.21
C SER A 142 -7.53 0.93 11.66
N LEU A 143 -6.27 1.03 12.08
CA LEU A 143 -5.60 2.28 12.40
C LEU A 143 -4.58 2.59 11.32
N GLU A 144 -4.52 3.85 10.90
CA GLU A 144 -3.48 4.39 10.03
C GLU A 144 -2.59 5.34 10.83
N ILE A 145 -1.30 5.02 10.89
CA ILE A 145 -0.30 5.87 11.52
C ILE A 145 0.48 6.59 10.43
N GLN A 146 0.48 7.92 10.47
CA GLN A 146 1.27 8.76 9.58
C GLN A 146 2.68 8.96 10.15
N ALA A 147 3.71 8.65 9.35
CA ALA A 147 5.11 8.71 9.76
C ALA A 147 6.03 9.15 8.61
N LEU A 148 7.30 9.33 8.90
CA LEU A 148 8.36 9.38 7.90
C LEU A 148 9.13 8.06 7.94
N CYS A 149 9.38 7.43 6.80
CA CYS A 149 10.29 6.29 6.75
C CYS A 149 11.74 6.77 6.85
N GLU A 150 12.65 5.89 7.27
CA GLU A 150 14.06 6.18 7.51
C GLU A 150 14.74 6.93 6.35
N SER A 151 14.54 6.48 5.11
CA SER A 151 15.11 7.15 3.93
C SER A 151 14.57 8.58 3.75
N CYS A 152 13.27 8.78 3.98
CA CYS A 152 12.68 10.11 3.86
C CYS A 152 13.03 11.05 5.00
N GLU A 153 13.28 10.51 6.18
CA GLU A 153 13.76 11.28 7.34
C GLU A 153 15.22 11.70 7.16
N SER A 154 16.08 10.80 6.67
CA SER A 154 17.48 11.09 6.33
C SER A 154 17.59 12.21 5.28
N ASP A 155 16.79 12.14 4.20
CA ASP A 155 16.73 13.19 3.19
C ASP A 155 16.29 14.55 3.78
N ARG A 156 15.35 14.52 4.73
CA ARG A 156 14.88 15.73 5.42
C ARG A 156 16.00 16.34 6.28
N ALA A 157 16.73 15.52 7.02
CA ALA A 157 17.85 15.97 7.83
C ALA A 157 18.96 16.59 6.97
N GLN A 158 19.32 15.96 5.85
CA GLN A 158 20.31 16.49 4.91
C GLN A 158 19.85 17.80 4.26
N ALA A 159 18.57 17.93 3.91
CA ALA A 159 18.02 19.16 3.35
C ALA A 159 18.02 20.33 4.35
N ILE A 160 17.92 20.05 5.64
CA ILE A 160 18.05 21.08 6.72
C ILE A 160 19.50 21.48 6.89
N LEU A 161 20.42 20.51 6.97
CA LEU A 161 21.86 20.76 7.13
C LEU A 161 22.49 21.44 5.91
N GLY A 162 22.00 21.15 4.69
CA GLY A 162 22.48 21.77 3.45
C GLY A 162 22.05 23.23 3.25
N LYS A 163 21.10 23.74 4.03
CA LYS A 163 20.67 25.17 3.98
C LYS A 163 21.54 26.11 4.79
N ASP A 164 22.40 25.60 5.67
CA ASP A 164 23.30 26.38 6.52
C ASP A 164 24.69 26.63 5.91
N SER A 165 24.90 26.33 4.62
CA SER A 165 26.15 26.73 3.94
C SER A 165 26.10 28.19 3.56
N PRO A 166 27.00 29.07 4.15
CA PRO A 166 26.99 30.48 3.84
C PRO A 166 27.35 30.71 2.38
N GLY A 167 26.51 31.46 1.69
CA GLY A 167 26.57 31.78 0.28
C GLY A 167 27.93 32.21 -0.20
N LYS A 168 28.45 31.56 -1.25
CA LYS A 168 29.54 32.09 -2.07
C LYS A 168 29.08 33.42 -2.66
N LYS A 169 29.75 34.51 -2.20
CA LYS A 169 29.57 35.86 -2.74
C LYS A 169 29.75 35.84 -4.25
N ALA A 170 28.70 36.19 -4.97
CA ALA A 170 28.77 36.42 -6.40
C ALA A 170 29.76 37.57 -6.68
N SER A 171 30.84 37.27 -7.41
CA SER A 171 31.80 38.27 -7.90
C SER A 171 31.08 39.19 -8.88
N ARG A 172 31.04 40.48 -8.54
CA ARG A 172 30.55 41.55 -9.42
C ARG A 172 31.32 41.56 -10.72
N GLY A 173 30.75 41.05 -11.81
CA GLY A 173 31.24 41.23 -13.18
C GLY A 173 31.17 42.71 -13.57
N LYS A 174 32.31 43.29 -13.92
CA LYS A 174 32.43 44.64 -14.46
C LYS A 174 31.67 44.74 -15.77
N ILE A 175 30.66 45.58 -15.81
CA ILE A 175 29.96 45.99 -17.05
C ILE A 175 30.90 46.87 -17.86
N ARG A 176 31.42 46.37 -18.99
CA ARG A 176 32.12 47.17 -19.99
C ARG A 176 31.08 47.93 -20.82
N ARG A 177 31.12 49.28 -20.72
CA ARG A 177 30.36 50.18 -21.61
C ARG A 177 30.95 50.10 -23.02
N ALA A 178 30.11 49.86 -24.01
CA ALA A 178 30.43 49.99 -25.44
C ALA A 178 30.40 51.49 -25.86
N PRO A 179 31.28 51.94 -26.80
CA PRO A 179 31.27 53.30 -27.27
C PRO A 179 30.14 53.58 -28.27
N ARG A 180 29.56 54.76 -28.16
CA ARG A 180 28.55 55.30 -29.12
C ARG A 180 29.23 55.64 -30.44
N ARG A 181 28.66 55.26 -31.55
CA ARG A 181 28.60 55.95 -32.84
C ARG A 181 27.16 56.00 -33.31
#